data_de2adc57318805b0de9b9aa64629bc20
#
_entry.id   de2adc57318805b0de9b9aa64629bc20
#
_cell.length_a   1.000
_cell.length_b   1.000
_cell.length_c   1.000
_cell.angle_alpha   90.00
_cell.angle_beta   90.00
_cell.angle_gamma   90.00
#
_symmetry.space_group_name_H-M   'P 1'
#
loop_
_entity.id
_entity.type
_entity.pdbx_description
1 polymer ?
#
loop_
_entity_poly.entity_id
_entity_poly.type
_entity_poly.pdbx_seq_one_letter_code
_entity_poly.pdbx_strand_id
1 'polypeptide(L)'
;MTLGYATIDGTADFASGSGVMGENYKKFMGLTFSNVGMGTYLGEPDSATDDAVKNAVKQTILSGVNVIDTAINYRGQKAERSVGKAISELISDGKLSRQQIFVCTKNGYVTNDADQNLGLWDYVKEEFTSKGVIKQGDITSGYHCMTVPYLSDQLERSLKNLDMDCIDLMYLHNAVEGQIKDTPRPQFMENLYKVIEMYEEKRREGKIRFYGMATWECFRVPGDDPQHLSLQKVVSMAEQIAGSEHGFRFVQLPYNMYYDQALLKKYQDLNGKAVSFLECAQSLNVGIFTSVPFMQGRLLQPGSMPEFDDNSPPLRAVQFIRSTPGVLAPLVGQKSQRHVSENMAVMKIPPISEDEFLSLIKKLTS
;
A
#
# COMPACT_ATOMS: atom_id res chain seq x y z
N MET A 1 5.50 14.60 17.80
CA MET A 1 5.92 14.21 16.42
C MET A 1 7.03 13.18 16.51
N THR A 2 6.83 12.04 15.88
CA THR A 2 7.77 10.90 15.85
C THR A 2 8.80 11.14 14.77
N LEU A 3 10.10 11.14 15.15
CA LEU A 3 11.20 11.46 14.24
C LEU A 3 11.82 10.22 13.60
N GLY A 4 12.23 10.36 12.34
CA GLY A 4 12.95 9.36 11.56
C GLY A 4 12.05 8.47 10.72
N TYR A 5 12.59 7.34 10.27
CA TYR A 5 11.98 6.42 9.31
C TYR A 5 12.52 5.00 9.51
N ALA A 6 11.93 4.01 8.85
CA ALA A 6 12.40 2.63 8.85
C ALA A 6 13.83 2.51 8.31
N THR A 7 14.74 1.90 9.04
CA THR A 7 16.14 1.72 8.65
C THR A 7 16.48 0.25 8.41
N ILE A 8 17.59 -0.01 7.73
CA ILE A 8 18.08 -1.37 7.48
C ILE A 8 18.28 -2.10 8.82
N ASP A 9 19.01 -1.49 9.73
CA ASP A 9 19.29 -2.09 11.05
C ASP A 9 18.01 -2.18 11.90
N GLY A 10 17.21 -1.11 11.97
CA GLY A 10 15.97 -1.10 12.75
C GLY A 10 14.98 -2.18 12.32
N THR A 11 14.77 -2.38 11.02
CA THR A 11 13.87 -3.42 10.52
C THR A 11 14.43 -4.84 10.72
N ALA A 12 15.76 -5.00 10.68
CA ALA A 12 16.41 -6.27 10.98
C ALA A 12 16.32 -6.59 12.49
N ASP A 13 16.54 -5.59 13.36
CA ASP A 13 16.39 -5.72 14.82
C ASP A 13 14.95 -6.08 15.20
N PHE A 14 13.95 -5.46 14.53
CA PHE A 14 12.55 -5.84 14.73
C PHE A 14 12.31 -7.31 14.40
N ALA A 15 12.78 -7.77 13.24
CA ALA A 15 12.59 -9.14 12.81
C ALA A 15 13.24 -10.14 13.79
N SER A 16 14.47 -9.88 14.24
CA SER A 16 15.20 -10.75 15.18
C SER A 16 14.61 -10.71 16.59
N GLY A 17 14.07 -9.58 17.03
CA GLY A 17 13.49 -9.38 18.36
C GLY A 17 12.02 -9.78 18.49
N SER A 18 11.34 -10.06 17.40
CA SER A 18 9.88 -10.32 17.37
C SER A 18 9.47 -11.69 17.96
N GLY A 19 10.40 -12.64 18.05
CA GLY A 19 10.09 -14.03 18.40
C GLY A 19 9.38 -14.82 17.29
N VAL A 20 9.28 -14.26 16.09
CA VAL A 20 8.69 -14.89 14.91
C VAL A 20 9.79 -15.54 14.06
N MET A 21 9.47 -16.64 13.39
CA MET A 21 10.43 -17.36 12.52
C MET A 21 10.96 -16.45 11.41
N GLY A 22 12.27 -16.57 11.11
CA GLY A 22 12.96 -15.74 10.12
C GLY A 22 12.35 -15.81 8.72
N GLU A 23 11.79 -16.96 8.33
CA GLU A 23 11.10 -17.18 7.06
C GLU A 23 9.84 -16.32 6.88
N ASN A 24 9.32 -15.76 7.96
CA ASN A 24 8.21 -14.81 7.92
C ASN A 24 8.65 -13.37 7.58
N TYR A 25 9.92 -13.18 7.23
CA TYR A 25 10.46 -11.90 6.79
C TYR A 25 11.10 -12.00 5.41
N LYS A 26 10.94 -10.95 4.62
CA LYS A 26 11.53 -10.80 3.28
C LYS A 26 12.40 -9.56 3.23
N LYS A 27 13.47 -9.59 2.44
CA LYS A 27 14.37 -8.45 2.25
C LYS A 27 14.10 -7.76 0.92
N PHE A 28 14.04 -6.43 0.95
CA PHE A 28 13.97 -5.60 -0.25
C PHE A 28 14.63 -4.25 0.03
N MET A 29 15.45 -3.74 -0.86
CA MET A 29 16.22 -2.49 -0.68
C MET A 29 17.01 -2.44 0.64
N GLY A 30 17.50 -3.57 1.11
CA GLY A 30 18.18 -3.72 2.40
C GLY A 30 17.26 -3.79 3.62
N LEU A 31 16.02 -3.33 3.51
CA LEU A 31 15.03 -3.38 4.59
C LEU A 31 14.50 -4.81 4.76
N THR A 32 14.12 -5.13 6.00
CA THR A 32 13.52 -6.42 6.37
C THR A 32 12.02 -6.20 6.66
N PHE A 33 11.17 -6.80 5.85
CA PHE A 33 9.71 -6.69 5.91
C PHE A 33 9.10 -7.98 6.44
N SER A 34 8.12 -7.88 7.35
CA SER A 34 7.23 -9.00 7.62
C SER A 34 6.48 -9.38 6.34
N ASN A 35 6.35 -10.67 6.04
CA ASN A 35 5.65 -11.16 4.85
C ASN A 35 4.13 -11.09 4.94
N VAL A 36 3.63 -10.37 5.95
CA VAL A 36 2.24 -9.92 6.12
C VAL A 36 2.29 -8.47 6.57
N GLY A 37 1.41 -7.63 6.04
CA GLY A 37 1.21 -6.25 6.47
C GLY A 37 -0.23 -6.03 6.94
N MET A 38 -0.50 -4.89 7.57
CA MET A 38 -1.84 -4.50 7.98
C MET A 38 -2.36 -3.35 7.13
N GLY A 39 -3.59 -3.49 6.58
CA GLY A 39 -4.36 -2.42 5.95
C GLY A 39 -5.43 -1.86 6.90
N THR A 40 -5.71 -0.55 6.79
CA THR A 40 -6.61 0.18 7.73
C THR A 40 -7.85 0.79 7.06
N TYR A 41 -8.23 0.28 5.87
CA TYR A 41 -9.34 0.83 5.07
C TYR A 41 -10.71 0.73 5.76
N LEU A 42 -11.01 -0.36 6.47
CA LEU A 42 -12.35 -0.71 6.93
C LEU A 42 -12.79 0.07 8.18
N GLY A 43 -14.07 0.41 8.23
CA GLY A 43 -14.77 0.94 9.41
C GLY A 43 -15.39 2.31 9.21
N GLU A 44 -16.19 2.73 10.18
CA GLU A 44 -16.87 4.01 10.20
C GLU A 44 -15.95 5.14 10.73
N PRO A 45 -16.20 6.40 10.36
CA PRO A 45 -15.40 7.53 10.85
C PRO A 45 -15.84 7.98 12.26
N ASP A 46 -15.92 7.04 13.21
CA ASP A 46 -16.31 7.26 14.58
C ASP A 46 -15.20 6.90 15.59
N SER A 47 -15.35 7.35 16.82
CA SER A 47 -14.35 7.16 17.89
C SER A 47 -14.21 5.68 18.30
N ALA A 48 -15.27 4.89 18.24
CA ALA A 48 -15.21 3.46 18.57
C ALA A 48 -14.35 2.72 17.55
N THR A 49 -14.51 3.04 16.26
CA THR A 49 -13.66 2.51 15.20
C THR A 49 -12.22 3.02 15.30
N ASP A 50 -12.01 4.28 15.69
CA ASP A 50 -10.66 4.83 15.89
C ASP A 50 -9.89 4.04 16.95
N ASP A 51 -10.52 3.76 18.09
CA ASP A 51 -9.92 2.95 19.16
C ASP A 51 -9.72 1.49 18.74
N ALA A 52 -10.70 0.91 18.03
CA ALA A 52 -10.58 -0.47 17.53
C ALA A 52 -9.39 -0.61 16.56
N VAL A 53 -9.25 0.31 15.59
CA VAL A 53 -8.14 0.31 14.63
C VAL A 53 -6.81 0.57 15.33
N LYS A 54 -6.74 1.56 16.23
CA LYS A 54 -5.53 1.84 17.03
C LYS A 54 -5.05 0.59 17.78
N ASN A 55 -5.95 -0.09 18.48
CA ASN A 55 -5.63 -1.30 19.22
C ASN A 55 -5.24 -2.46 18.29
N ALA A 56 -5.91 -2.62 17.15
CA ALA A 56 -5.57 -3.63 16.16
C ALA A 56 -4.16 -3.39 15.57
N VAL A 57 -3.79 -2.15 15.27
CA VAL A 57 -2.43 -1.78 14.81
C VAL A 57 -1.41 -2.17 15.88
N LYS A 58 -1.63 -1.79 17.15
CA LYS A 58 -0.72 -2.15 18.26
C LYS A 58 -0.54 -3.67 18.37
N GLN A 59 -1.63 -4.42 18.36
CA GLN A 59 -1.56 -5.89 18.47
C GLN A 59 -0.88 -6.53 17.26
N THR A 60 -1.13 -6.02 16.07
CA THR A 60 -0.51 -6.52 14.83
C THR A 60 1.00 -6.31 14.86
N ILE A 61 1.48 -5.12 15.28
CA ILE A 61 2.91 -4.85 15.45
C ILE A 61 3.52 -5.79 16.49
N LEU A 62 2.89 -5.95 17.65
CA LEU A 62 3.35 -6.84 18.70
C LEU A 62 3.31 -8.33 18.32
N SER A 63 2.60 -8.69 17.24
CA SER A 63 2.60 -10.03 16.66
C SER A 63 3.72 -10.25 15.61
N GLY A 64 4.65 -9.31 15.46
CA GLY A 64 5.79 -9.42 14.55
C GLY A 64 5.58 -8.84 13.16
N VAL A 65 4.60 -7.96 12.97
CA VAL A 65 4.34 -7.27 11.70
C VAL A 65 4.89 -5.85 11.75
N ASN A 66 5.74 -5.48 10.79
CA ASN A 66 6.34 -4.15 10.70
C ASN A 66 5.93 -3.35 9.45
N VAL A 67 4.88 -3.76 8.75
CA VAL A 67 4.34 -3.03 7.58
C VAL A 67 2.91 -2.60 7.89
N ILE A 68 2.66 -1.29 7.94
CA ILE A 68 1.34 -0.71 8.18
C ILE A 68 0.95 0.18 7.00
N ASP A 69 -0.22 -0.09 6.40
CA ASP A 69 -0.76 0.62 5.26
C ASP A 69 -2.05 1.38 5.62
N THR A 70 -2.09 2.64 5.25
CA THR A 70 -3.24 3.52 5.40
C THR A 70 -3.44 4.39 4.16
N ALA A 71 -4.34 5.36 4.20
CA ALA A 71 -4.50 6.42 3.20
C ALA A 71 -5.22 7.62 3.82
N ILE A 72 -4.95 8.82 3.29
CA ILE A 72 -5.57 10.05 3.78
C ILE A 72 -7.10 10.04 3.64
N ASN A 73 -7.63 9.42 2.59
CA ASN A 73 -9.08 9.34 2.37
C ASN A 73 -9.78 8.24 3.20
N TYR A 74 -9.04 7.39 3.91
CA TYR A 74 -9.66 6.35 4.72
C TYR A 74 -10.32 6.94 5.96
N ARG A 75 -11.63 6.71 6.08
CA ARG A 75 -12.48 7.22 7.16
C ARG A 75 -12.34 8.75 7.38
N GLY A 76 -12.22 9.53 6.30
CA GLY A 76 -12.05 10.99 6.39
C GLY A 76 -10.85 11.37 7.25
N GLN A 77 -9.66 10.89 6.92
CA GLN A 77 -8.34 11.11 7.57
C GLN A 77 -8.16 10.42 8.94
N LYS A 78 -9.19 9.85 9.55
CA LYS A 78 -9.13 9.24 10.89
C LYS A 78 -8.29 7.97 10.93
N ALA A 79 -8.15 7.25 9.78
CA ALA A 79 -7.30 6.05 9.70
C ALA A 79 -5.82 6.38 9.95
N GLU A 80 -5.29 7.43 9.33
CA GLU A 80 -3.91 7.88 9.56
C GLU A 80 -3.70 8.28 11.02
N ARG A 81 -4.65 9.01 11.62
CA ARG A 81 -4.59 9.42 13.03
C ARG A 81 -4.59 8.22 13.98
N SER A 82 -5.38 7.19 13.68
CA SER A 82 -5.38 5.95 14.48
C SER A 82 -4.04 5.21 14.40
N VAL A 83 -3.42 5.16 13.20
CA VAL A 83 -2.08 4.58 13.00
C VAL A 83 -1.02 5.38 13.74
N GLY A 84 -1.01 6.71 13.58
CA GLY A 84 -0.04 7.58 14.25
C GLY A 84 -0.09 7.44 15.78
N LYS A 85 -1.30 7.45 16.36
CA LYS A 85 -1.51 7.23 17.81
C LYS A 85 -1.00 5.87 18.27
N ALA A 86 -1.30 4.80 17.52
CA ALA A 86 -0.86 3.45 17.86
C ALA A 86 0.67 3.34 17.92
N ILE A 87 1.35 3.87 16.92
CA ILE A 87 2.81 3.85 16.82
C ILE A 87 3.43 4.72 17.90
N SER A 88 2.93 5.94 18.12
CA SER A 88 3.41 6.84 19.17
C SER A 88 3.28 6.23 20.56
N GLU A 89 2.14 5.58 20.88
CA GLU A 89 1.95 4.88 22.14
C GLU A 89 2.95 3.72 22.32
N LEU A 90 3.19 2.89 21.29
CA LEU A 90 4.16 1.79 21.36
C LEU A 90 5.60 2.30 21.56
N ILE A 91 5.96 3.40 20.93
CA ILE A 91 7.28 4.03 21.10
C ILE A 91 7.41 4.59 22.51
N SER A 92 6.39 5.28 23.03
CA SER A 92 6.36 5.80 24.39
C SER A 92 6.45 4.70 25.44
N ASP A 93 5.83 3.55 25.17
CA ASP A 93 5.89 2.36 26.03
C ASP A 93 7.24 1.61 25.94
N GLY A 94 8.18 2.05 25.10
CA GLY A 94 9.47 1.37 24.86
C GLY A 94 9.36 0.02 24.14
N LYS A 95 8.25 -0.24 23.46
CA LYS A 95 7.97 -1.50 22.77
C LYS A 95 8.29 -1.48 21.29
N LEU A 96 8.56 -0.29 20.74
CA LEU A 96 8.86 -0.06 19.33
C LEU A 96 9.81 1.12 19.21
N SER A 97 10.65 1.14 18.19
CA SER A 97 11.32 2.36 17.71
C SER A 97 10.83 2.73 16.31
N ARG A 98 10.91 4.01 15.94
CA ARG A 98 10.47 4.46 14.62
C ARG A 98 11.22 3.75 13.49
N GLN A 99 12.49 3.42 13.71
CA GLN A 99 13.35 2.75 12.75
C GLN A 99 12.92 1.30 12.44
N GLN A 100 12.08 0.72 13.27
CA GLN A 100 11.63 -0.66 13.17
C GLN A 100 10.37 -0.86 12.33
N ILE A 101 9.59 0.22 12.08
CA ILE A 101 8.28 0.15 11.46
C ILE A 101 8.25 0.87 10.10
N PHE A 102 7.67 0.23 9.07
CA PHE A 102 7.49 0.77 7.73
C PHE A 102 6.04 1.20 7.54
N VAL A 103 5.83 2.51 7.35
CA VAL A 103 4.50 3.12 7.25
C VAL A 103 4.24 3.58 5.83
N CYS A 104 3.14 3.07 5.24
CA CYS A 104 2.66 3.45 3.92
C CYS A 104 1.39 4.28 4.05
N THR A 105 1.27 5.33 3.24
CA THR A 105 0.01 6.03 3.05
C THR A 105 -0.17 6.43 1.59
N LYS A 106 -1.32 7.03 1.25
CA LYS A 106 -1.72 7.30 -0.14
C LYS A 106 -2.40 8.65 -0.25
N ASN A 107 -2.17 9.36 -1.36
CA ASN A 107 -2.86 10.59 -1.73
C ASN A 107 -3.45 10.52 -3.14
N GLY A 108 -4.31 11.50 -3.49
CA GLY A 108 -4.94 11.58 -4.81
C GLY A 108 -6.47 11.69 -4.74
N TYR A 109 -7.13 10.85 -3.95
CA TYR A 109 -8.58 11.00 -3.74
C TYR A 109 -8.92 12.25 -2.95
N VAL A 110 -9.99 12.92 -3.37
CA VAL A 110 -10.56 14.05 -2.64
C VAL A 110 -11.32 13.52 -1.42
N THR A 111 -11.00 14.05 -0.25
CA THR A 111 -11.62 13.64 1.02
C THR A 111 -11.87 14.86 1.89
N ASN A 112 -12.87 14.76 2.78
CA ASN A 112 -13.03 15.71 3.89
C ASN A 112 -12.22 15.26 5.11
N ASP A 113 -12.33 16.04 6.18
CA ASP A 113 -11.86 15.68 7.51
C ASP A 113 -13.08 15.34 8.38
N ALA A 114 -13.20 14.09 8.81
CA ALA A 114 -14.34 13.64 9.59
C ALA A 114 -14.40 14.22 11.03
N ASP A 115 -13.31 14.81 11.51
CA ASP A 115 -13.31 15.56 12.78
C ASP A 115 -13.82 17.00 12.61
N GLN A 116 -13.95 17.48 11.38
CA GLN A 116 -14.58 18.75 11.04
C GLN A 116 -16.01 18.45 10.56
N ASN A 117 -17.00 18.90 11.20
CA ASN A 117 -18.41 18.60 10.90
C ASN A 117 -18.89 19.24 9.58
N LEU A 118 -18.12 19.05 8.49
CA LEU A 118 -18.34 19.61 7.16
C LEU A 118 -18.60 18.49 6.14
N GLY A 119 -19.54 18.74 5.23
CA GLY A 119 -19.72 17.92 4.04
C GLY A 119 -18.48 17.98 3.14
N LEU A 120 -18.31 16.98 2.27
CA LEU A 120 -17.13 16.89 1.37
C LEU A 120 -16.90 18.21 0.59
N TRP A 121 -17.92 18.74 -0.05
CA TRP A 121 -17.77 19.90 -0.93
C TRP A 121 -17.58 21.23 -0.17
N ASP A 122 -18.16 21.36 1.02
CA ASP A 122 -17.91 22.51 1.89
C ASP A 122 -16.47 22.50 2.38
N TYR A 123 -15.98 21.33 2.79
CA TYR A 123 -14.58 21.14 3.18
C TYR A 123 -13.63 21.45 2.01
N VAL A 124 -13.90 20.93 0.82
CA VAL A 124 -13.10 21.21 -0.39
C VAL A 124 -13.07 22.71 -0.69
N LYS A 125 -14.20 23.38 -0.57
CA LYS A 125 -14.29 24.83 -0.78
C LYS A 125 -13.45 25.59 0.24
N GLU A 126 -13.58 25.28 1.52
CA GLU A 126 -12.89 25.99 2.60
C GLU A 126 -11.40 25.71 2.64
N GLU A 127 -11.02 24.44 2.49
CA GLU A 127 -9.63 24.02 2.70
C GLU A 127 -8.77 24.08 1.44
N PHE A 128 -9.35 23.98 0.26
CA PHE A 128 -8.58 23.91 -0.97
C PHE A 128 -8.94 24.99 -1.99
N THR A 129 -10.21 25.14 -2.39
CA THR A 129 -10.58 26.04 -3.48
C THR A 129 -10.40 27.50 -3.10
N SER A 130 -10.84 27.92 -1.90
CA SER A 130 -10.67 29.29 -1.41
C SER A 130 -9.20 29.68 -1.20
N LYS A 131 -8.34 28.70 -1.00
CA LYS A 131 -6.89 28.88 -0.83
C LYS A 131 -6.10 28.73 -2.15
N GLY A 132 -6.78 28.46 -3.27
CA GLY A 132 -6.17 28.29 -4.59
C GLY A 132 -5.38 26.99 -4.77
N VAL A 133 -5.54 26.01 -3.87
CA VAL A 133 -4.89 24.70 -3.95
C VAL A 133 -5.55 23.83 -5.03
N ILE A 134 -6.88 23.89 -5.15
CA ILE A 134 -7.67 23.24 -6.19
C ILE A 134 -8.39 24.32 -7.01
N LYS A 135 -8.35 24.20 -8.33
CA LYS A 135 -9.05 25.05 -9.29
C LYS A 135 -10.22 24.31 -9.90
N GLN A 136 -11.10 25.07 -10.57
CA GLN A 136 -12.19 24.48 -11.33
C GLN A 136 -11.64 23.54 -12.42
N GLY A 137 -12.14 22.30 -12.47
CA GLY A 137 -11.71 21.27 -13.40
C GLY A 137 -10.55 20.38 -12.93
N ASP A 138 -9.93 20.65 -11.79
CA ASP A 138 -8.85 19.82 -11.25
C ASP A 138 -9.35 18.49 -10.65
N ILE A 139 -10.61 18.44 -10.22
CA ILE A 139 -11.23 17.22 -9.67
C ILE A 139 -11.97 16.50 -10.78
N THR A 140 -11.64 15.23 -10.98
CA THR A 140 -12.30 14.37 -11.96
C THR A 140 -13.62 13.80 -11.42
N SER A 141 -14.43 13.21 -12.32
CA SER A 141 -15.66 12.49 -11.94
C SER A 141 -15.42 11.31 -10.99
N GLY A 142 -14.19 10.82 -10.91
CA GLY A 142 -13.74 9.82 -9.96
C GLY A 142 -13.39 10.37 -8.57
N TYR A 143 -13.70 11.62 -8.25
CA TYR A 143 -13.30 12.28 -7.00
C TYR A 143 -11.78 12.27 -6.78
N HIS A 144 -11.03 12.40 -7.84
CA HIS A 144 -9.57 12.34 -7.82
C HIS A 144 -8.97 13.65 -8.34
N CYS A 145 -7.91 14.12 -7.67
CA CYS A 145 -7.15 15.29 -8.10
C CYS A 145 -5.66 14.96 -8.12
N MET A 146 -5.03 15.15 -9.28
CA MET A 146 -3.63 14.79 -9.53
C MET A 146 -2.74 16.02 -9.71
N THR A 147 -3.21 17.19 -9.26
CA THR A 147 -2.41 18.41 -9.33
C THR A 147 -1.34 18.44 -8.24
N VAL A 148 -0.16 18.95 -8.58
CA VAL A 148 0.98 19.05 -7.66
C VAL A 148 0.64 19.83 -6.37
N PRO A 149 -0.05 21.00 -6.43
CA PRO A 149 -0.42 21.72 -5.21
C PRO A 149 -1.28 20.89 -4.26
N TYR A 150 -2.27 20.16 -4.79
CA TYR A 150 -3.17 19.33 -3.99
C TYR A 150 -2.45 18.13 -3.38
N LEU A 151 -1.66 17.40 -4.17
CA LEU A 151 -0.93 16.24 -3.68
C LEU A 151 0.13 16.63 -2.63
N SER A 152 0.77 17.78 -2.80
CA SER A 152 1.70 18.33 -1.79
C SER A 152 0.98 18.70 -0.49
N ASP A 153 -0.19 19.33 -0.55
CA ASP A 153 -1.00 19.64 0.63
C ASP A 153 -1.45 18.36 1.35
N GLN A 154 -1.92 17.36 0.60
CA GLN A 154 -2.30 16.07 1.19
C GLN A 154 -1.12 15.37 1.88
N LEU A 155 0.07 15.45 1.32
CA LEU A 155 1.27 14.87 1.94
C LEU A 155 1.57 15.54 3.30
N GLU A 156 1.51 16.86 3.37
CA GLU A 156 1.69 17.59 4.63
C GLU A 156 0.62 17.24 5.67
N ARG A 157 -0.64 17.06 5.22
CA ARG A 157 -1.72 16.58 6.10
C ARG A 157 -1.47 15.16 6.58
N SER A 158 -0.98 14.26 5.72
CA SER A 158 -0.63 12.89 6.10
C SER A 158 0.47 12.85 7.15
N LEU A 159 1.53 13.65 7.00
CA LEU A 159 2.58 13.79 8.02
C LEU A 159 2.00 14.23 9.37
N LYS A 160 1.11 15.23 9.36
CA LYS A 160 0.42 15.71 10.56
C LYS A 160 -0.50 14.66 11.17
N ASN A 161 -1.30 13.97 10.36
CA ASN A 161 -2.23 12.94 10.83
C ASN A 161 -1.49 11.76 11.47
N LEU A 162 -0.39 11.33 10.86
CA LEU A 162 0.47 10.26 11.35
C LEU A 162 1.36 10.69 12.53
N ASP A 163 1.45 12.00 12.80
CA ASP A 163 2.38 12.58 13.78
C ASP A 163 3.84 12.19 13.53
N MET A 164 4.27 12.24 12.26
CA MET A 164 5.60 11.85 11.79
C MET A 164 6.25 12.97 10.98
N ASP A 165 7.59 13.04 11.02
CA ASP A 165 8.38 13.94 10.17
C ASP A 165 8.70 13.35 8.79
N CYS A 166 8.69 12.01 8.68
CA CYS A 166 8.95 11.29 7.45
C CYS A 166 8.03 10.08 7.29
N ILE A 167 7.41 9.94 6.12
CA ILE A 167 6.63 8.76 5.70
C ILE A 167 7.55 7.83 4.92
N ASP A 168 7.57 6.52 5.24
CA ASP A 168 8.44 5.58 4.53
C ASP A 168 8.01 5.42 3.06
N LEU A 169 6.70 5.34 2.79
CA LEU A 169 6.19 5.14 1.45
C LEU A 169 4.90 5.92 1.21
N MET A 170 4.94 6.85 0.23
CA MET A 170 3.78 7.57 -0.28
C MET A 170 3.33 6.97 -1.61
N TYR A 171 2.08 6.53 -1.69
CA TYR A 171 1.50 6.06 -2.94
C TYR A 171 0.63 7.13 -3.61
N LEU A 172 0.73 7.24 -4.93
CA LEU A 172 -0.31 7.85 -5.75
C LEU A 172 -1.47 6.84 -5.89
N HIS A 173 -2.63 7.21 -5.34
CA HIS A 173 -3.75 6.30 -5.14
C HIS A 173 -4.67 6.23 -6.36
N ASN A 174 -4.80 5.07 -7.01
CA ASN A 174 -5.71 4.81 -8.14
C ASN A 174 -5.69 5.91 -9.22
N ALA A 175 -4.49 6.33 -9.60
CA ALA A 175 -4.33 7.49 -10.49
C ALA A 175 -4.98 7.27 -11.87
N VAL A 176 -4.76 6.10 -12.47
CA VAL A 176 -5.34 5.80 -13.78
C VAL A 176 -6.86 5.69 -13.67
N GLU A 177 -7.34 4.91 -12.71
CA GLU A 177 -8.77 4.67 -12.49
C GLU A 177 -9.52 5.96 -12.14
N GLY A 178 -8.87 6.85 -11.39
CA GLY A 178 -9.44 8.14 -10.98
C GLY A 178 -9.40 9.22 -12.05
N GLN A 179 -8.55 9.09 -13.08
CA GLN A 179 -8.28 10.17 -14.06
C GLN A 179 -8.73 9.85 -15.48
N ILE A 180 -8.59 8.60 -15.94
CA ILE A 180 -8.59 8.27 -17.36
C ILE A 180 -9.92 8.56 -18.08
N LYS A 181 -11.04 8.63 -17.34
CA LYS A 181 -12.35 8.98 -17.93
C LYS A 181 -12.45 10.46 -18.34
N ASP A 182 -11.77 11.34 -17.62
CA ASP A 182 -11.88 12.79 -17.78
C ASP A 182 -10.61 13.42 -18.35
N THR A 183 -9.48 12.71 -18.25
CA THR A 183 -8.17 13.23 -18.67
C THR A 183 -7.63 12.43 -19.86
N PRO A 184 -7.40 13.04 -21.02
CA PRO A 184 -6.79 12.37 -22.16
C PRO A 184 -5.43 11.76 -21.81
N ARG A 185 -5.12 10.61 -22.38
CA ARG A 185 -3.90 9.85 -22.05
C ARG A 185 -2.60 10.67 -22.12
N PRO A 186 -2.35 11.50 -23.13
CA PRO A 186 -1.14 12.33 -23.16
C PRO A 186 -1.06 13.30 -21.98
N GLN A 187 -2.17 13.93 -21.62
CA GLN A 187 -2.26 14.84 -20.48
C GLN A 187 -2.06 14.10 -19.15
N PHE A 188 -2.64 12.90 -19.01
CA PHE A 188 -2.42 12.05 -17.85
C PHE A 188 -0.93 11.74 -17.66
N MET A 189 -0.22 11.37 -18.73
CA MET A 189 1.21 11.04 -18.67
C MET A 189 2.05 12.27 -18.31
N GLU A 190 1.72 13.46 -18.80
CA GLU A 190 2.36 14.73 -18.43
C GLU A 190 2.12 15.04 -16.94
N ASN A 191 0.90 14.87 -16.48
CA ASN A 191 0.56 15.07 -15.06
C ASN A 191 1.32 14.07 -14.18
N LEU A 192 1.39 12.80 -14.59
CA LEU A 192 2.14 11.76 -13.86
C LEU A 192 3.63 12.12 -13.75
N TYR A 193 4.22 12.63 -14.83
CA TYR A 193 5.61 13.10 -14.80
C TYR A 193 5.81 14.19 -13.75
N LYS A 194 4.96 15.22 -13.73
CA LYS A 194 5.01 16.31 -12.73
C LYS A 194 4.82 15.81 -11.30
N VAL A 195 3.98 14.80 -11.11
CA VAL A 195 3.78 14.17 -9.78
C VAL A 195 5.03 13.42 -9.33
N ILE A 196 5.70 12.71 -10.24
CA ILE A 196 6.97 12.04 -9.95
C ILE A 196 8.05 13.07 -9.59
N GLU A 197 8.16 14.19 -10.30
CA GLU A 197 9.07 15.29 -9.96
C GLU A 197 8.82 15.82 -8.54
N MET A 198 7.55 16.04 -8.19
CA MET A 198 7.15 16.49 -6.85
C MET A 198 7.53 15.47 -5.77
N TYR A 199 7.30 14.16 -5.99
CA TYR A 199 7.71 13.16 -5.01
C TYR A 199 9.23 13.09 -4.84
N GLU A 200 10.00 13.25 -5.90
CA GLU A 200 11.46 13.34 -5.80
C GLU A 200 11.91 14.59 -5.03
N GLU A 201 11.22 15.71 -5.16
CA GLU A 201 11.45 16.89 -4.34
C GLU A 201 11.16 16.59 -2.86
N LYS A 202 10.01 15.97 -2.55
CA LYS A 202 9.64 15.60 -1.18
C LYS A 202 10.59 14.57 -0.55
N ARG A 203 11.20 13.72 -1.36
CA ARG A 203 12.30 12.84 -0.90
C ARG A 203 13.54 13.65 -0.52
N ARG A 204 13.94 14.60 -1.36
CA ARG A 204 15.08 15.48 -1.06
C ARG A 204 14.86 16.35 0.18
N GLU A 205 13.61 16.74 0.44
CA GLU A 205 13.19 17.42 1.67
C GLU A 205 13.17 16.48 2.90
N GLY A 206 13.34 15.19 2.74
CA GLY A 206 13.27 14.19 3.82
C GLY A 206 11.86 13.86 4.33
N LYS A 207 10.80 14.31 3.62
CA LYS A 207 9.40 14.09 4.02
C LYS A 207 8.86 12.71 3.67
N ILE A 208 9.42 12.09 2.62
CA ILE A 208 9.14 10.70 2.25
C ILE A 208 10.45 10.00 1.90
N ARG A 209 10.52 8.68 2.07
CA ARG A 209 11.68 7.89 1.63
C ARG A 209 11.49 7.31 0.24
N PHE A 210 10.35 6.71 0.02
CA PHE A 210 9.97 6.07 -1.23
C PHE A 210 8.61 6.58 -1.68
N TYR A 211 8.33 6.41 -2.96
CA TYR A 211 7.00 6.59 -3.51
C TYR A 211 6.66 5.49 -4.51
N GLY A 212 5.40 5.38 -4.87
CA GLY A 212 4.91 4.36 -5.80
C GLY A 212 3.47 4.60 -6.22
N MET A 213 2.83 3.58 -6.75
CA MET A 213 1.42 3.61 -7.12
C MET A 213 0.65 2.51 -6.41
N ALA A 214 -0.49 2.88 -5.79
CA ALA A 214 -1.49 1.94 -5.33
C ALA A 214 -2.65 1.98 -6.33
N THR A 215 -2.97 0.85 -6.97
CA THR A 215 -3.85 0.79 -8.13
C THR A 215 -4.76 -0.44 -8.09
N TRP A 216 -5.82 -0.42 -8.88
CA TRP A 216 -6.66 -1.60 -9.09
C TRP A 216 -6.31 -2.35 -10.37
N GLU A 217 -6.42 -1.70 -11.53
CA GLU A 217 -6.40 -2.36 -12.82
C GLU A 217 -5.12 -2.10 -13.63
N CYS A 218 -4.57 -0.89 -13.55
CA CYS A 218 -3.70 -0.35 -14.60
C CYS A 218 -2.47 -1.21 -14.93
N PHE A 219 -1.98 -2.04 -14.03
CA PHE A 219 -0.87 -2.96 -14.30
C PHE A 219 -1.30 -4.40 -14.58
N ARG A 220 -2.62 -4.71 -14.44
CA ARG A 220 -3.18 -6.07 -14.52
C ARG A 220 -4.10 -6.31 -15.72
N VAL A 221 -4.27 -5.30 -16.58
CA VAL A 221 -5.11 -5.37 -17.77
C VAL A 221 -4.27 -5.45 -19.05
N PRO A 222 -4.85 -5.99 -20.18
CA PRO A 222 -4.16 -6.07 -21.46
C PRO A 222 -3.67 -4.71 -21.96
N GLY A 223 -2.66 -4.72 -22.85
CA GLY A 223 -2.03 -3.52 -23.37
C GLY A 223 -2.93 -2.61 -24.21
N ASP A 224 -4.03 -3.13 -24.76
CA ASP A 224 -5.07 -2.40 -25.50
C ASP A 224 -6.19 -1.86 -24.62
N ASP A 225 -6.21 -2.20 -23.33
CA ASP A 225 -7.16 -1.63 -22.36
C ASP A 225 -6.84 -0.15 -22.13
N PRO A 226 -7.84 0.75 -22.13
CA PRO A 226 -7.64 2.18 -21.86
C PRO A 226 -6.99 2.46 -20.51
N GLN A 227 -7.15 1.58 -19.52
CA GLN A 227 -6.53 1.72 -18.21
C GLN A 227 -5.08 1.20 -18.16
N HIS A 228 -4.63 0.45 -19.18
CA HIS A 228 -3.29 -0.15 -19.13
C HIS A 228 -2.20 0.90 -18.94
N LEU A 229 -1.27 0.63 -18.02
CA LEU A 229 -0.06 1.43 -17.79
C LEU A 229 1.16 0.50 -17.80
N SER A 230 2.18 0.87 -18.57
CA SER A 230 3.46 0.14 -18.58
C SER A 230 4.28 0.52 -17.35
N LEU A 231 4.61 -0.48 -16.52
CA LEU A 231 5.49 -0.28 -15.36
C LEU A 231 6.86 0.21 -15.78
N GLN A 232 7.42 -0.34 -16.86
CA GLN A 232 8.72 0.09 -17.40
C GLN A 232 8.71 1.59 -17.76
N LYS A 233 7.63 2.10 -18.37
CA LYS A 233 7.52 3.53 -18.70
C LYS A 233 7.50 4.40 -17.45
N VAL A 234 6.80 3.98 -16.39
CA VAL A 234 6.74 4.74 -15.13
C VAL A 234 8.11 4.75 -14.44
N VAL A 235 8.79 3.62 -14.38
CA VAL A 235 10.16 3.54 -13.83
C VAL A 235 11.11 4.41 -14.65
N SER A 236 11.05 4.34 -15.99
CA SER A 236 11.89 5.18 -16.86
C SER A 236 11.65 6.68 -16.67
N MET A 237 10.41 7.12 -16.36
CA MET A 237 10.16 8.52 -15.99
C MET A 237 10.90 8.90 -14.70
N ALA A 238 10.85 8.04 -13.68
CA ALA A 238 11.55 8.29 -12.43
C ALA A 238 13.06 8.31 -12.62
N GLU A 239 13.60 7.43 -13.45
CA GLU A 239 15.02 7.40 -13.83
C GLU A 239 15.45 8.66 -14.58
N GLN A 240 14.62 9.20 -15.49
CA GLN A 240 14.89 10.45 -16.20
C GLN A 240 14.97 11.65 -15.24
N ILE A 241 14.19 11.65 -14.16
CA ILE A 241 14.11 12.75 -13.19
C ILE A 241 15.23 12.67 -12.14
N ALA A 242 15.55 11.46 -11.65
CA ALA A 242 16.43 11.29 -10.49
C ALA A 242 17.54 10.24 -10.67
N GLY A 243 17.72 9.69 -11.87
CA GLY A 243 18.72 8.66 -12.14
C GLY A 243 18.38 7.32 -11.48
N SER A 244 19.37 6.46 -11.31
CA SER A 244 19.22 5.12 -10.71
C SER A 244 18.73 5.15 -9.25
N GLU A 245 18.99 6.26 -8.55
CA GLU A 245 18.62 6.44 -7.13
C GLU A 245 17.22 7.01 -6.93
N HIS A 246 16.37 6.99 -7.98
CA HIS A 246 14.98 7.44 -7.89
C HIS A 246 14.20 6.69 -6.78
N GLY A 247 13.16 7.33 -6.25
CA GLY A 247 12.37 6.78 -5.15
C GLY A 247 11.15 5.96 -5.55
N PHE A 248 10.84 5.81 -6.83
CA PHE A 248 9.77 4.92 -7.29
C PHE A 248 10.21 3.46 -7.10
N ARG A 249 9.81 2.86 -5.98
CA ARG A 249 10.29 1.52 -5.58
C ARG A 249 9.18 0.55 -5.22
N PHE A 250 7.94 0.97 -5.16
CA PHE A 250 6.86 0.10 -4.71
C PHE A 250 5.59 0.25 -5.56
N VAL A 251 4.87 -0.85 -5.72
CA VAL A 251 3.50 -0.86 -6.24
C VAL A 251 2.61 -1.67 -5.29
N GLN A 252 1.38 -1.19 -5.10
CA GLN A 252 0.33 -1.91 -4.40
C GLN A 252 -0.80 -2.19 -5.39
N LEU A 253 -1.27 -3.45 -5.45
CA LEU A 253 -2.38 -3.85 -6.32
C LEU A 253 -3.17 -5.02 -5.72
N PRO A 254 -4.43 -5.24 -6.13
CA PRO A 254 -5.19 -6.42 -5.76
C PRO A 254 -4.52 -7.69 -6.25
N TYR A 255 -4.30 -8.63 -5.33
CA TYR A 255 -3.81 -9.96 -5.66
C TYR A 255 -4.35 -10.99 -4.66
N ASN A 256 -4.93 -12.04 -5.18
CA ASN A 256 -5.41 -13.21 -4.45
C ASN A 256 -5.69 -14.34 -5.46
N MET A 257 -6.28 -15.45 -5.04
CA MET A 257 -6.57 -16.61 -5.92
C MET A 257 -7.51 -16.31 -7.10
N TYR A 258 -8.26 -15.19 -7.08
CA TYR A 258 -9.12 -14.75 -8.19
C TYR A 258 -8.52 -13.57 -8.97
N TYR A 259 -7.86 -12.66 -8.28
CA TYR A 259 -7.08 -11.59 -8.92
C TYR A 259 -5.65 -12.04 -9.15
N ASP A 260 -5.47 -13.06 -9.99
CA ASP A 260 -4.20 -13.73 -10.26
C ASP A 260 -3.43 -13.15 -11.46
N GLN A 261 -4.02 -12.16 -12.15
CA GLN A 261 -3.48 -11.60 -13.40
C GLN A 261 -2.03 -11.11 -13.25
N ALA A 262 -1.69 -10.56 -12.10
CA ALA A 262 -0.33 -10.07 -11.84
C ALA A 262 0.73 -11.17 -11.92
N LEU A 263 0.36 -12.40 -11.60
CA LEU A 263 1.22 -13.59 -11.68
C LEU A 263 1.11 -14.29 -13.04
N LEU A 264 -0.12 -14.51 -13.53
CA LEU A 264 -0.37 -15.46 -14.62
C LEU A 264 -0.48 -14.81 -16.01
N LYS A 265 -0.84 -13.51 -16.10
CA LYS A 265 -1.06 -12.85 -17.38
C LYS A 265 0.14 -12.01 -17.80
N LYS A 266 0.58 -12.18 -19.05
CA LYS A 266 1.72 -11.45 -19.61
C LYS A 266 1.26 -10.14 -20.25
N TYR A 267 0.78 -9.21 -19.41
CA TYR A 267 0.22 -7.93 -19.85
C TYR A 267 1.23 -6.78 -19.78
N GLN A 268 2.44 -7.00 -19.25
CA GLN A 268 3.49 -5.98 -19.28
C GLN A 268 4.49 -6.29 -20.40
N ASP A 269 5.07 -5.24 -20.94
CA ASP A 269 6.21 -5.30 -21.84
C ASP A 269 7.47 -4.93 -21.08
N LEU A 270 8.50 -5.75 -21.21
CA LEU A 270 9.84 -5.49 -20.68
C LEU A 270 10.85 -5.66 -21.82
N ASN A 271 11.33 -4.54 -22.37
CA ASN A 271 12.29 -4.50 -23.48
C ASN A 271 11.81 -5.30 -24.71
N GLY A 272 10.54 -5.19 -25.07
CA GLY A 272 9.92 -5.88 -26.21
C GLY A 272 9.51 -7.33 -25.93
N LYS A 273 9.62 -7.80 -24.68
CA LYS A 273 9.17 -9.12 -24.26
C LYS A 273 7.93 -9.02 -23.38
N ALA A 274 6.87 -9.75 -23.74
CA ALA A 274 5.69 -9.84 -22.89
C ALA A 274 5.98 -10.69 -21.65
N VAL A 275 5.76 -10.10 -20.47
CA VAL A 275 6.02 -10.72 -19.16
C VAL A 275 4.82 -10.49 -18.22
N SER A 276 4.75 -11.24 -17.12
CA SER A 276 3.79 -10.96 -16.06
C SER A 276 4.18 -9.68 -15.31
N PHE A 277 3.22 -9.12 -14.57
CA PHE A 277 3.53 -7.94 -13.77
C PHE A 277 4.59 -8.22 -12.69
N LEU A 278 4.51 -9.37 -12.02
CA LEU A 278 5.49 -9.74 -10.99
C LEU A 278 6.90 -9.93 -11.58
N GLU A 279 7.02 -10.56 -12.76
CA GLU A 279 8.30 -10.67 -13.47
C GLU A 279 8.86 -9.29 -13.87
N CYS A 280 8.00 -8.40 -14.37
CA CYS A 280 8.37 -7.04 -14.72
C CYS A 280 8.85 -6.25 -13.49
N ALA A 281 8.11 -6.29 -12.40
CA ALA A 281 8.43 -5.59 -11.16
C ALA A 281 9.75 -6.07 -10.55
N GLN A 282 9.97 -7.38 -10.52
CA GLN A 282 11.23 -7.96 -10.04
C GLN A 282 12.42 -7.48 -10.88
N SER A 283 12.28 -7.51 -12.21
CA SER A 283 13.34 -7.07 -13.13
C SER A 283 13.67 -5.59 -13.03
N LEU A 284 12.68 -4.75 -12.64
CA LEU A 284 12.83 -3.31 -12.46
C LEU A 284 13.12 -2.90 -11.01
N ASN A 285 13.38 -3.87 -10.12
CA ASN A 285 13.61 -3.64 -8.70
C ASN A 285 12.48 -2.82 -8.02
N VAL A 286 11.24 -3.27 -8.24
CA VAL A 286 10.01 -2.71 -7.64
C VAL A 286 9.40 -3.73 -6.69
N GLY A 287 9.25 -3.36 -5.41
CA GLY A 287 8.64 -4.18 -4.36
C GLY A 287 7.12 -4.16 -4.44
N ILE A 288 6.48 -5.29 -4.19
CA ILE A 288 5.04 -5.45 -4.33
C ILE A 288 4.38 -5.74 -3.00
N PHE A 289 3.49 -4.84 -2.58
CA PHE A 289 2.48 -5.12 -1.58
C PHE A 289 1.15 -5.42 -2.25
N THR A 290 0.34 -6.28 -1.64
CA THR A 290 -0.94 -6.63 -2.25
C THR A 290 -2.12 -6.25 -1.38
N SER A 291 -3.19 -5.78 -2.01
CA SER A 291 -4.45 -5.43 -1.37
C SER A 291 -5.53 -6.50 -1.61
N VAL A 292 -6.65 -6.37 -0.90
CA VAL A 292 -7.85 -7.21 -1.09
C VAL A 292 -7.61 -8.71 -0.90
N PRO A 293 -6.83 -9.14 0.12
CA PRO A 293 -6.50 -10.55 0.30
C PRO A 293 -7.73 -11.45 0.47
N PHE A 294 -8.83 -10.91 0.99
CA PHE A 294 -10.07 -11.65 1.26
C PHE A 294 -11.24 -11.27 0.34
N MET A 295 -11.04 -10.43 -0.70
CA MET A 295 -12.12 -9.89 -1.54
C MET A 295 -13.28 -9.32 -0.70
N GLN A 296 -12.96 -8.53 0.33
CA GLN A 296 -13.94 -7.99 1.30
C GLN A 296 -14.78 -9.09 1.99
N GLY A 297 -14.18 -10.23 2.27
CA GLY A 297 -14.79 -11.37 2.94
C GLY A 297 -15.46 -12.39 2.01
N ARG A 298 -15.55 -12.14 0.70
CA ARG A 298 -16.12 -13.08 -0.27
C ARG A 298 -15.34 -14.38 -0.35
N LEU A 299 -14.01 -14.33 -0.30
CA LEU A 299 -13.15 -15.52 -0.29
C LEU A 299 -13.29 -16.38 0.96
N LEU A 300 -13.84 -15.84 2.03
CA LEU A 300 -13.98 -16.56 3.30
C LEU A 300 -15.28 -17.37 3.38
N GLN A 301 -16.16 -17.29 2.38
CA GLN A 301 -17.39 -18.07 2.32
C GLN A 301 -17.07 -19.54 2.01
N PRO A 302 -17.85 -20.50 2.53
CA PRO A 302 -17.66 -21.92 2.21
C PRO A 302 -17.63 -22.18 0.71
N GLY A 303 -16.65 -22.94 0.24
CA GLY A 303 -16.48 -23.27 -1.18
C GLY A 303 -15.98 -22.14 -2.08
N SER A 304 -15.66 -20.96 -1.52
CA SER A 304 -15.21 -19.79 -2.30
C SER A 304 -13.72 -19.80 -2.65
N MET A 305 -12.94 -20.72 -2.14
CA MET A 305 -11.53 -20.88 -2.52
C MET A 305 -11.12 -22.34 -2.54
N PRO A 306 -10.14 -22.70 -3.37
CA PRO A 306 -9.58 -24.05 -3.40
C PRO A 306 -8.99 -24.45 -2.04
N GLU A 307 -9.19 -25.70 -1.63
CA GLU A 307 -8.61 -26.28 -0.43
C GLU A 307 -7.31 -26.98 -0.80
N PHE A 308 -6.18 -26.39 -0.45
CA PHE A 308 -4.86 -26.95 -0.73
C PHE A 308 -4.04 -27.26 0.53
N ASP A 309 -4.57 -26.89 1.71
CA ASP A 309 -4.01 -27.15 3.02
C ASP A 309 -5.13 -27.26 4.07
N ASP A 310 -4.77 -27.66 5.30
CA ASP A 310 -5.68 -27.81 6.44
C ASP A 310 -5.93 -26.50 7.21
N ASN A 311 -5.40 -25.38 6.73
CA ASN A 311 -5.59 -24.09 7.38
C ASN A 311 -7.04 -23.57 7.24
N SER A 312 -7.43 -22.71 8.18
CA SER A 312 -8.69 -21.98 8.06
C SER A 312 -8.68 -21.07 6.82
N PRO A 313 -9.85 -20.74 6.25
CA PRO A 313 -9.92 -19.91 5.05
C PRO A 313 -9.10 -18.60 5.10
N PRO A 314 -9.12 -17.81 6.21
CA PRO A 314 -8.27 -16.61 6.29
C PRO A 314 -6.78 -16.92 6.21
N LEU A 315 -6.32 -17.95 6.93
CA LEU A 315 -4.91 -18.34 6.92
C LEU A 315 -4.49 -18.86 5.55
N ARG A 316 -5.31 -19.69 4.91
CA ARG A 316 -5.09 -20.23 3.56
C ARG A 316 -4.96 -19.11 2.53
N ALA A 317 -5.86 -18.11 2.54
CA ALA A 317 -5.79 -16.97 1.63
C ALA A 317 -4.50 -16.15 1.82
N VAL A 318 -4.12 -15.86 3.07
CA VAL A 318 -2.88 -15.13 3.37
C VAL A 318 -1.66 -15.98 3.02
N GLN A 319 -1.68 -17.27 3.32
CA GLN A 319 -0.60 -18.21 3.00
C GLN A 319 -0.30 -18.26 1.49
N PHE A 320 -1.34 -18.33 0.65
CA PHE A 320 -1.20 -18.26 -0.80
C PHE A 320 -0.46 -16.99 -1.24
N ILE A 321 -0.94 -15.83 -0.78
CA ILE A 321 -0.42 -14.54 -1.24
C ILE A 321 1.02 -14.31 -0.74
N ARG A 322 1.28 -14.54 0.56
CA ARG A 322 2.60 -14.29 1.14
C ARG A 322 3.68 -15.23 0.61
N SER A 323 3.27 -16.42 0.11
CA SER A 323 4.19 -17.40 -0.47
C SER A 323 4.43 -17.17 -1.97
N THR A 324 3.72 -16.24 -2.60
CA THR A 324 3.93 -15.90 -4.01
C THR A 324 5.30 -15.27 -4.22
N PRO A 325 6.14 -15.80 -5.12
CA PRO A 325 7.41 -15.17 -5.48
C PRO A 325 7.21 -13.74 -6.00
N GLY A 326 8.06 -12.80 -5.58
CA GLY A 326 7.96 -11.39 -5.95
C GLY A 326 6.99 -10.54 -5.12
N VAL A 327 6.09 -11.15 -4.34
CA VAL A 327 5.23 -10.41 -3.40
C VAL A 327 5.95 -10.24 -2.06
N LEU A 328 6.01 -9.03 -1.53
CA LEU A 328 6.56 -8.74 -0.21
C LEU A 328 5.56 -9.13 0.89
N ALA A 329 4.36 -8.57 0.86
CA ALA A 329 3.32 -8.87 1.84
C ALA A 329 1.91 -8.58 1.34
N PRO A 330 0.90 -9.42 1.66
CA PRO A 330 -0.51 -9.03 1.64
C PRO A 330 -0.82 -8.04 2.78
N LEU A 331 -1.62 -7.03 2.49
CA LEU A 331 -2.11 -6.05 3.45
C LEU A 331 -3.47 -6.50 4.00
N VAL A 332 -3.46 -7.06 5.19
CA VAL A 332 -4.64 -7.67 5.81
C VAL A 332 -5.44 -6.61 6.57
N GLY A 333 -6.70 -6.41 6.16
CA GLY A 333 -7.64 -5.52 6.86
C GLY A 333 -8.19 -6.19 8.13
N GLN A 334 -7.97 -5.58 9.29
CA GLN A 334 -8.45 -6.10 10.58
C GLN A 334 -8.63 -4.97 11.59
N LYS A 335 -9.72 -5.00 12.38
CA LYS A 335 -10.03 -3.99 13.39
C LYS A 335 -10.52 -4.54 14.72
N SER A 336 -10.81 -5.84 14.81
CA SER A 336 -11.19 -6.48 16.08
C SER A 336 -10.06 -7.35 16.60
N GLN A 337 -9.94 -7.46 17.92
CA GLN A 337 -8.94 -8.32 18.58
C GLN A 337 -9.05 -9.77 18.10
N ARG A 338 -10.28 -10.28 17.91
CA ARG A 338 -10.52 -11.62 17.40
C ARG A 338 -9.91 -11.78 16.00
N HIS A 339 -10.19 -10.88 15.06
CA HIS A 339 -9.65 -10.96 13.70
C HIS A 339 -8.11 -10.82 13.68
N VAL A 340 -7.55 -9.96 14.54
CA VAL A 340 -6.09 -9.86 14.67
C VAL A 340 -5.50 -11.20 15.12
N SER A 341 -6.06 -11.82 16.17
CA SER A 341 -5.57 -13.11 16.67
C SER A 341 -5.68 -14.22 15.62
N GLU A 342 -6.81 -14.30 14.91
CA GLU A 342 -7.06 -15.27 13.85
C GLU A 342 -6.08 -15.10 12.68
N ASN A 343 -5.93 -13.87 12.16
CA ASN A 343 -5.09 -13.61 11.00
C ASN A 343 -3.58 -13.69 11.34
N MET A 344 -3.17 -13.20 12.51
CA MET A 344 -1.77 -13.22 12.93
C MET A 344 -1.28 -14.61 13.34
N ALA A 345 -2.17 -15.59 13.46
CA ALA A 345 -1.77 -16.99 13.60
C ALA A 345 -0.87 -17.46 12.43
N VAL A 346 -0.99 -16.82 11.27
CA VAL A 346 -0.12 -17.07 10.10
C VAL A 346 1.35 -16.80 10.39
N MET A 347 1.69 -15.90 11.31
CA MET A 347 3.07 -15.60 11.70
C MET A 347 3.72 -16.74 12.54
N LYS A 348 2.93 -17.74 12.94
CA LYS A 348 3.41 -18.92 13.68
C LYS A 348 3.76 -20.11 12.78
N ILE A 349 3.52 -20.01 11.49
CA ILE A 349 3.81 -21.06 10.51
C ILE A 349 4.72 -20.47 9.42
N PRO A 350 5.58 -21.28 8.76
CA PRO A 350 6.40 -20.81 7.66
C PRO A 350 5.52 -20.54 6.41
N PRO A 351 5.95 -19.68 5.47
CA PRO A 351 5.36 -19.61 4.13
C PRO A 351 5.59 -20.95 3.41
N ILE A 352 4.77 -21.22 2.40
CA ILE A 352 4.99 -22.34 1.46
C ILE A 352 6.31 -22.07 0.70
N SER A 353 7.14 -23.08 0.53
CA SER A 353 8.37 -22.94 -0.26
C SER A 353 8.06 -22.61 -1.72
N GLU A 354 9.02 -22.00 -2.41
CA GLU A 354 8.81 -21.61 -3.82
C GLU A 354 8.46 -22.80 -4.73
N ASP A 355 9.15 -23.94 -4.55
CA ASP A 355 8.88 -25.16 -5.34
C ASP A 355 7.47 -25.72 -5.07
N GLU A 356 7.05 -25.75 -3.82
CA GLU A 356 5.69 -26.16 -3.45
C GLU A 356 4.64 -25.19 -3.98
N PHE A 357 4.91 -23.87 -3.92
CA PHE A 357 4.02 -22.85 -4.46
C PHE A 357 3.87 -23.00 -5.99
N LEU A 358 4.95 -23.17 -6.73
CA LEU A 358 4.90 -23.39 -8.17
C LEU A 358 4.14 -24.69 -8.54
N SER A 359 4.28 -25.73 -7.72
CA SER A 359 3.51 -26.96 -7.87
C SER A 359 2.02 -26.75 -7.58
N LEU A 360 1.70 -25.94 -6.58
CA LEU A 360 0.33 -25.54 -6.25
C LEU A 360 -0.32 -24.77 -7.42
N ILE A 361 0.38 -23.76 -7.98
CA ILE A 361 -0.13 -22.99 -9.13
C ILE A 361 -0.45 -23.91 -10.32
N LYS A 362 0.42 -24.86 -10.64
CA LYS A 362 0.15 -25.83 -11.73
C LYS A 362 -1.14 -26.62 -11.48
N LYS A 363 -1.42 -27.02 -10.24
CA LYS A 363 -2.65 -27.75 -9.88
C LYS A 363 -3.90 -26.87 -9.95
N LEU A 364 -3.78 -25.57 -9.60
CA LEU A 364 -4.90 -24.64 -9.61
C LEU A 364 -5.25 -24.14 -11.02
N THR A 365 -4.33 -24.24 -11.98
CA THR A 365 -4.51 -23.75 -13.37
C THR A 365 -4.69 -24.87 -14.40
N SER A 366 -4.58 -26.13 -14.00
CA SER A 366 -4.86 -27.33 -14.82
C SER A 366 -6.36 -27.68 -14.75
#